data_b6ff8c12ba758a5051e9fe11ae8da335
#
_entry.id   b6ff8c12ba758a5051e9fe11ae8da335
#
_cell.length_a   1.000
_cell.length_b   1.000
_cell.length_c   1.000
_cell.angle_alpha   90.00
_cell.angle_beta   90.00
_cell.angle_gamma   90.00
#
_symmetry.space_group_name_H-M   'P 1'
#
loop_
_entity.id
_entity.type
_entity.pdbx_description
1 polymer ?
#
loop_
_entity_poly.entity_id
_entity_poly.type
_entity_poly.pdbx_seq_one_letter_code
_entity_poly.pdbx_strand_id
1 'polypeptide(L)'
;MITLGHMLTLSGVLFALSVAGIFINRRNVLLMLMCIELLLLAANFNFVAFARYLGQLDGQIFVFFILTVAAAESAIGLAILVVLFRERRSIDVEDLNTLRG
;
A
#
# COMPACT_ATOMS: atom_id res chain seq x y z
N MET A 1 7.56 0.96 -27.83
CA MET A 1 6.17 0.79 -27.44
C MET A 1 6.06 -0.03 -26.18
N ILE A 2 5.19 0.40 -25.27
CA ILE A 2 4.98 -0.34 -24.04
C ILE A 2 4.04 -1.50 -24.30
N THR A 3 4.51 -2.72 -24.08
CA THR A 3 3.70 -3.92 -24.25
C THR A 3 3.15 -4.37 -22.91
N LEU A 4 2.18 -5.31 -22.95
CA LEU A 4 1.66 -5.92 -21.74
C LEU A 4 2.78 -6.54 -20.90
N GLY A 5 3.75 -7.17 -21.56
CA GLY A 5 4.90 -7.76 -20.88
C GLY A 5 5.69 -6.74 -20.09
N HIS A 6 5.90 -5.54 -20.63
CA HIS A 6 6.60 -4.47 -19.93
C HIS A 6 5.83 -4.03 -18.69
N MET A 7 4.51 -3.88 -18.81
CA MET A 7 3.66 -3.47 -17.70
C MET A 7 3.62 -4.51 -16.60
N LEU A 8 3.52 -5.78 -16.96
CA LEU A 8 3.52 -6.87 -15.99
C LEU A 8 4.87 -7.02 -15.30
N THR A 9 5.96 -6.78 -16.02
CA THR A 9 7.30 -6.81 -15.44
C THR A 9 7.45 -5.72 -14.38
N LEU A 10 7.01 -4.50 -14.69
CA LEU A 10 7.05 -3.40 -13.74
C LEU A 10 6.22 -3.72 -12.50
N SER A 11 5.02 -4.25 -12.71
CA SER A 11 4.14 -4.64 -11.61
C SER A 11 4.77 -5.74 -10.76
N GLY A 12 5.40 -6.72 -11.39
CA GLY A 12 6.11 -7.79 -10.69
C GLY A 12 7.26 -7.28 -9.84
N VAL A 13 8.02 -6.33 -10.37
CA VAL A 13 9.13 -5.70 -9.63
C VAL A 13 8.58 -4.93 -8.43
N LEU A 14 7.52 -4.15 -8.61
CA LEU A 14 6.89 -3.42 -7.51
C LEU A 14 6.38 -4.37 -6.44
N PHE A 15 5.75 -5.47 -6.85
CA PHE A 15 5.25 -6.48 -5.93
C PHE A 15 6.39 -7.09 -5.12
N ALA A 16 7.47 -7.48 -5.80
CA ALA A 16 8.63 -8.08 -5.14
C ALA A 16 9.28 -7.11 -4.16
N LEU A 17 9.42 -5.84 -4.53
CA LEU A 17 9.97 -4.81 -3.64
C LEU A 17 9.09 -4.61 -2.42
N SER A 18 7.77 -4.64 -2.61
CA SER A 18 6.82 -4.48 -1.51
C SER A 18 6.94 -5.60 -0.51
N VAL A 19 6.99 -6.84 -0.99
CA VAL A 19 7.11 -8.03 -0.14
C VAL A 19 8.45 -8.00 0.59
N ALA A 20 9.53 -7.69 -0.10
CA ALA A 20 10.84 -7.58 0.51
C ALA A 20 10.85 -6.50 1.60
N GLY A 21 10.22 -5.35 1.32
CA GLY A 21 10.12 -4.26 2.29
C GLY A 21 9.39 -4.68 3.55
N ILE A 22 8.30 -5.46 3.42
CA ILE A 22 7.55 -5.96 4.55
C ILE A 22 8.43 -6.86 5.43
N PHE A 23 9.17 -7.77 4.83
CA PHE A 23 10.05 -8.68 5.57
C PHE A 23 11.19 -7.95 6.26
N ILE A 24 11.77 -6.96 5.60
CA ILE A 24 12.91 -6.22 6.14
C ILE A 24 12.47 -5.30 7.28
N ASN A 25 11.30 -4.69 7.16
CA ASN A 25 10.84 -3.65 8.09
C ASN A 25 9.71 -4.13 9.00
N ARG A 26 9.77 -5.37 9.44
CA ARG A 26 8.69 -5.96 10.26
C ARG A 26 8.42 -5.23 11.55
N ARG A 27 9.42 -4.53 12.09
CA ARG A 27 9.29 -3.81 13.36
C ARG A 27 8.73 -2.41 13.20
N ASN A 28 8.76 -1.86 12.00
CA ASN A 28 8.27 -0.52 11.76
C ASN A 28 6.90 -0.59 11.09
N VAL A 29 5.85 -0.35 11.86
CA VAL A 29 4.46 -0.46 11.39
C VAL A 29 4.19 0.55 10.27
N LEU A 30 4.76 1.76 10.37
CA LEU A 30 4.60 2.78 9.36
C LEU A 30 5.15 2.33 8.00
N LEU A 31 6.37 1.79 8.00
CA LEU A 31 6.97 1.28 6.77
C LEU A 31 6.22 0.07 6.24
N MET A 32 5.72 -0.79 7.12
CA MET A 32 4.90 -1.92 6.69
C MET A 32 3.63 -1.47 5.99
N LEU A 33 2.98 -0.44 6.52
CA LEU A 33 1.79 0.13 5.88
C LEU A 33 2.12 0.71 4.51
N MET A 34 3.23 1.41 4.40
CA MET A 34 3.68 1.95 3.11
C MET A 34 3.96 0.84 2.11
N CYS A 35 4.56 -0.26 2.54
CA CYS A 35 4.83 -1.42 1.68
C CYS A 35 3.53 -2.09 1.24
N ILE A 36 2.55 -2.19 2.12
CA ILE A 36 1.23 -2.74 1.77
C ILE A 36 0.55 -1.85 0.73
N GLU A 37 0.64 -0.53 0.87
CA GLU A 37 0.11 0.41 -0.11
C GLU A 37 0.79 0.24 -1.46
N LEU A 38 2.09 0.03 -1.47
CA LEU A 38 2.85 -0.22 -2.69
C LEU A 38 2.41 -1.54 -3.34
N LEU A 39 2.13 -2.55 -2.54
CA LEU A 39 1.64 -3.84 -3.00
C LEU A 39 0.26 -3.69 -3.67
N LEU A 40 -0.61 -2.89 -3.07
CA LEU A 40 -1.92 -2.58 -3.64
C LEU A 40 -1.77 -1.80 -4.96
N LEU A 41 -0.82 -0.89 -5.03
CA LEU A 41 -0.53 -0.18 -6.26
C LEU A 41 -0.10 -1.14 -7.37
N ALA A 42 0.73 -2.13 -7.05
CA ALA A 42 1.16 -3.14 -8.00
C ALA A 42 -0.03 -3.94 -8.53
N ALA A 43 -0.94 -4.34 -7.65
CA ALA A 43 -2.15 -5.06 -8.04
C ALA A 43 -3.03 -4.20 -8.94
N ASN A 44 -3.24 -2.94 -8.57
CA ASN A 44 -4.04 -2.01 -9.36
C ASN A 44 -3.43 -1.78 -10.73
N PHE A 45 -2.12 -1.69 -10.80
CA PHE A 45 -1.39 -1.54 -12.05
C PHE A 45 -1.64 -2.72 -12.99
N ASN A 46 -1.67 -3.93 -12.44
CA ASN A 46 -1.99 -5.13 -13.21
C ASN A 46 -3.38 -5.05 -13.82
N PHE A 47 -4.38 -4.64 -13.04
CA PHE A 47 -5.75 -4.54 -13.52
C PHE A 47 -5.89 -3.47 -14.60
N VAL A 48 -5.21 -2.34 -14.44
CA VAL A 48 -5.19 -1.28 -15.46
C VAL A 48 -4.56 -1.81 -16.75
N ALA A 49 -3.46 -2.54 -16.64
CA ALA A 49 -2.76 -3.12 -17.78
C ALA A 49 -3.68 -4.10 -18.55
N PHE A 50 -4.34 -4.98 -17.81
CA PHE A 50 -5.25 -5.96 -18.43
C PHE A 50 -6.46 -5.28 -19.06
N ALA A 51 -7.03 -4.28 -18.40
CA ALA A 51 -8.16 -3.54 -18.93
C ALA A 51 -7.81 -2.87 -20.25
N ARG A 52 -6.63 -2.25 -20.31
CA ARG A 52 -6.17 -1.60 -21.53
C ARG A 52 -5.90 -2.61 -22.64
N TYR A 53 -5.25 -3.72 -22.29
CA TYR A 53 -4.89 -4.74 -23.28
C TYR A 53 -6.13 -5.38 -23.89
N LEU A 54 -7.13 -5.70 -23.07
CA LEU A 54 -8.35 -6.34 -23.54
C LEU A 54 -9.31 -5.36 -24.22
N GLY A 55 -9.18 -4.07 -23.92
CA GLY A 55 -10.01 -3.03 -24.51
C GLY A 55 -11.50 -3.18 -24.22
N GLN A 56 -11.85 -3.84 -23.14
CA GLN A 56 -13.24 -4.11 -22.79
C GLN A 56 -13.76 -3.14 -21.75
N LEU A 57 -15.02 -2.74 -21.92
CA LEU A 57 -15.68 -1.87 -20.96
C LEU A 57 -15.73 -2.50 -19.57
N ASP A 58 -15.95 -3.81 -19.51
CA ASP A 58 -15.98 -4.53 -18.24
C ASP A 58 -14.69 -4.37 -17.46
N GLY A 59 -13.54 -4.37 -18.16
CA GLY A 59 -12.25 -4.12 -17.51
C GLY A 59 -12.16 -2.74 -16.90
N GLN A 60 -12.73 -1.73 -17.57
CA GLN A 60 -12.73 -0.37 -17.06
C GLN A 60 -13.62 -0.22 -15.84
N ILE A 61 -14.77 -0.89 -15.82
CA ILE A 61 -15.65 -0.91 -14.65
C ILE A 61 -14.93 -1.56 -13.48
N PHE A 62 -14.22 -2.63 -13.74
CA PHE A 62 -13.45 -3.33 -12.72
C PHE A 62 -12.36 -2.45 -12.14
N VAL A 63 -11.65 -1.70 -12.99
CA VAL A 63 -10.63 -0.73 -12.55
C VAL A 63 -11.26 0.32 -11.65
N PHE A 64 -12.43 0.83 -12.03
CA PHE A 64 -13.14 1.81 -11.21
C PHE A 64 -13.47 1.25 -9.84
N PHE A 65 -13.91 0.01 -9.80
CA PHE A 65 -14.21 -0.68 -8.55
C PHE A 65 -12.97 -0.81 -7.67
N ILE A 66 -11.84 -1.17 -8.28
CA ILE A 66 -10.58 -1.32 -7.58
C ILE A 66 -10.07 0.01 -7.05
N LEU A 67 -10.24 1.10 -7.80
CA LEU A 67 -9.88 2.43 -7.33
C LEU A 67 -10.69 2.80 -6.09
N THR A 68 -11.96 2.45 -6.06
CA THR A 68 -12.81 2.70 -4.90
C THR A 68 -12.31 1.92 -3.69
N VAL A 69 -11.97 0.64 -3.88
CA VAL A 69 -11.43 -0.19 -2.81
C VAL A 69 -10.08 0.34 -2.34
N ALA A 70 -9.21 0.74 -3.26
CA ALA A 70 -7.90 1.30 -2.93
C ALA A 70 -8.05 2.59 -2.12
N ALA A 71 -8.98 3.44 -2.50
CA ALA A 71 -9.24 4.68 -1.76
C ALA A 71 -9.74 4.38 -0.34
N ALA A 72 -10.63 3.42 -0.19
CA ALA A 72 -11.13 3.00 1.12
C ALA A 72 -10.01 2.44 2.00
N GLU A 73 -9.15 1.61 1.43
CA GLU A 73 -8.02 1.04 2.15
C GLU A 73 -7.02 2.11 2.57
N SER A 74 -6.76 3.08 1.70
CA SER A 74 -5.88 4.21 2.03
C SER A 74 -6.44 5.03 3.19
N ALA A 75 -7.75 5.26 3.21
CA ALA A 75 -8.41 5.97 4.30
C ALA A 75 -8.28 5.19 5.61
N ILE A 76 -8.52 3.88 5.57
CA ILE A 76 -8.38 3.02 6.74
C ILE A 76 -6.93 3.00 7.22
N GLY A 77 -5.99 2.86 6.29
CA GLY A 77 -4.57 2.87 6.61
C GLY A 77 -4.13 4.16 7.26
N LEU A 78 -4.62 5.29 6.75
CA LEU A 78 -4.33 6.60 7.33
C LEU A 78 -4.92 6.72 8.73
N ALA A 79 -6.14 6.22 8.93
CA ALA A 79 -6.78 6.24 10.24
C ALA A 79 -5.98 5.41 11.26
N ILE A 80 -5.53 4.21 10.86
CA ILE A 80 -4.68 3.37 11.69
C ILE A 80 -3.38 4.09 12.03
N LEU A 81 -2.77 4.74 11.06
CA LEU A 81 -1.55 5.51 11.26
C LEU A 81 -1.73 6.60 12.31
N VAL A 82 -2.83 7.34 12.24
CA VAL A 82 -3.12 8.40 13.19
C VAL A 82 -3.27 7.84 14.60
N VAL A 83 -3.98 6.72 14.75
CA VAL A 83 -4.17 6.07 16.05
C VAL A 83 -2.84 5.60 16.60
N LEU A 84 -2.03 4.92 15.79
CA LEU A 84 -0.71 4.44 16.21
C LEU A 84 0.21 5.59 16.60
N PHE A 85 0.16 6.68 15.86
CA PHE A 85 0.97 7.86 16.17
C PHE A 85 0.58 8.44 17.53
N ARG A 86 -0.71 8.51 17.82
CA ARG A 86 -1.21 9.00 19.11
C ARG A 86 -0.78 8.11 20.26
N GLU A 87 -0.86 6.81 20.10
CA GLU A 87 -0.46 5.86 21.13
C GLU A 87 1.04 5.94 21.39
N ARG A 88 1.85 6.02 20.34
CA ARG A 88 3.29 6.12 20.47
C ARG A 88 3.69 7.41 21.18
N ARG A 89 3.00 8.49 20.87
CA ARG A 89 3.22 9.77 21.51
C ARG A 89 2.88 9.70 23.00
N SER A 90 1.81 9.01 23.32
CA SER A 90 1.39 8.77 24.69
C SER A 90 2.44 7.97 25.47
N ILE A 91 2.97 6.92 24.86
CA ILE A 91 4.00 6.08 25.45
C ILE A 91 5.28 6.90 25.68
N ASP A 92 5.68 7.72 24.74
CA ASP A 92 6.86 8.57 24.84
C ASP A 92 6.74 9.53 26.03
N VAL A 93 5.56 10.09 26.25
CA VAL A 93 5.31 10.99 27.38
C VAL A 93 5.41 10.22 28.69
N GLU A 94 4.87 9.01 28.75
CA GLU A 94 4.97 8.15 29.94
C GLU A 94 6.41 7.78 30.24
N ASP A 95 7.19 7.47 29.21
CA ASP A 95 8.62 7.18 29.36
C ASP A 95 9.37 8.35 29.95
N LEU A 96 9.06 9.56 29.48
CA LEU A 96 9.68 10.77 30.01
C LEU A 96 9.32 10.99 31.48
N ASN A 97 8.08 10.73 31.86
CA ASN A 97 7.65 10.82 33.25
C ASN A 97 8.38 9.81 34.13
N THR A 98 8.55 8.61 33.62
CA THR A 98 9.27 7.54 34.34
C THR A 98 10.73 7.93 34.56
N LEU A 99 11.36 8.53 33.57
CA LEU A 99 12.75 8.98 33.68
C LEU A 99 12.92 10.11 34.69
N ARG A 100 11.93 10.95 34.85
CA ARG A 100 11.95 12.05 35.79
C ARG A 100 11.64 11.62 37.23
N GLY A 101 10.91 10.55 37.35
CA GLY A 101 10.45 10.05 38.63
C GLY A 101 11.44 9.20 39.35
#